data_e2aa6fac1d40ec1cb97bef944d79c4d8
#
_entry.id   e2aa6fac1d40ec1cb97bef944d79c4d8
#
_cell.length_a   1.000
_cell.length_b   1.000
_cell.length_c   1.000
_cell.angle_alpha   90.00
_cell.angle_beta   90.00
_cell.angle_gamma   90.00
#
_symmetry.space_group_name_H-M   'P 1'
#
loop_
_entity.id
_entity.type
_entity.pdbx_description
1 polymer ?
#
loop_
_entity_poly.entity_id
_entity_poly.type
_entity_poly.pdbx_seq_one_letter_code
_entity_poly.pdbx_strand_id
1 'polypeptide(L)'
;MGISLTLPNRTLDPQLGIPTVAETLAHPAFPTAIWNLEPDRKGLCPVAEGRGGPFGINWEVHGDGPIKLVFIMGLGGLLTGWQRQTYHFGHLNRERYSVLVFDNRGVGGSGKPLMRYSSREMARDEKRCLHVVGISLGGMIAQEFACLYPGTISSLGLCCTATEIKNYELTWLENIKSRLGMLMPKSPDESVAGVARQIFAHGWLPLPDDAEVPVAGKDPKVLPPAGTDLKEYGRFESNAQRFVAQEMHKRMDKERFGLKGFLLQLIAAGWHYKSEKQLQEMADKVGRERILVMHGTEDGMISSPHGEVLMEWLKPGKGLVVEGMGHAPSMERTKWFNELIGEWCEMGERLDGRA
;
A
#
# COMPACT_ATOMS: atom_id res chain seq x y z
N MET A 1 31.75 -31.63 14.00
CA MET A 1 30.66 -31.06 14.82
C MET A 1 29.74 -30.29 13.88
N GLY A 2 28.62 -30.91 13.52
CA GLY A 2 27.63 -30.28 12.62
C GLY A 2 26.83 -29.26 13.39
N ILE A 3 26.89 -28.00 12.97
CA ILE A 3 26.02 -26.95 13.49
C ILE A 3 24.66 -27.15 12.81
N SER A 4 23.72 -27.72 13.57
CA SER A 4 22.31 -27.77 13.18
C SER A 4 21.76 -26.34 13.17
N LEU A 5 21.54 -25.80 11.98
CA LEU A 5 20.83 -24.54 11.77
C LEU A 5 19.32 -24.79 11.86
N THR A 6 18.82 -25.07 13.04
CA THR A 6 17.39 -24.96 13.32
C THR A 6 17.09 -23.49 13.56
N LEU A 7 16.60 -22.80 12.53
CA LEU A 7 15.79 -21.59 12.74
C LEU A 7 14.67 -21.99 13.73
N PRO A 8 14.35 -21.14 14.73
CA PRO A 8 13.25 -21.45 15.62
C PRO A 8 12.01 -21.70 14.76
N ASN A 9 11.47 -22.90 14.90
CA ASN A 9 10.21 -23.32 14.29
C ASN A 9 9.14 -22.40 14.89
N ARG A 10 8.90 -21.23 14.26
CA ARG A 10 7.74 -20.39 14.59
C ARG A 10 6.54 -21.11 14.05
N THR A 11 6.09 -22.12 14.79
CA THR A 11 4.75 -22.68 14.65
C THR A 11 3.76 -21.51 14.57
N LEU A 12 2.78 -21.64 13.68
CA LEU A 12 1.63 -20.76 13.61
C LEU A 12 1.19 -20.48 15.05
N ASP A 13 1.37 -19.23 15.49
CA ASP A 13 1.06 -18.87 16.86
C ASP A 13 -0.48 -18.86 16.98
N PRO A 14 -1.07 -19.84 17.71
CA PRO A 14 -2.54 -19.91 17.85
C PRO A 14 -3.16 -18.65 18.47
N GLN A 15 -2.35 -17.85 19.18
CA GLN A 15 -2.81 -16.62 19.82
C GLN A 15 -3.13 -15.50 18.81
N LEU A 16 -2.59 -15.56 17.57
CA LEU A 16 -2.88 -14.54 16.56
C LEU A 16 -4.16 -14.79 15.77
N GLY A 17 -4.82 -15.93 15.97
CA GLY A 17 -6.10 -16.24 15.33
C GLY A 17 -6.07 -16.17 13.79
N ILE A 18 -4.90 -16.40 13.17
CA ILE A 18 -4.78 -16.39 11.70
C ILE A 18 -5.29 -17.73 11.18
N PRO A 19 -6.41 -17.75 10.43
CA PRO A 19 -6.97 -18.98 9.90
C PRO A 19 -6.06 -19.56 8.81
N THR A 20 -6.24 -20.87 8.57
CA THR A 20 -5.60 -21.52 7.43
C THR A 20 -6.16 -21.00 6.11
N VAL A 21 -5.38 -21.15 5.05
CA VAL A 21 -5.82 -20.84 3.67
C VAL A 21 -7.04 -21.68 3.33
N ALA A 22 -7.07 -22.97 3.69
CA ALA A 22 -8.18 -23.87 3.41
C ALA A 22 -9.48 -23.41 4.07
N GLU A 23 -9.45 -23.06 5.36
CA GLU A 23 -10.61 -22.50 6.09
C GLU A 23 -11.10 -21.20 5.43
N THR A 24 -10.20 -20.33 5.04
CA THR A 24 -10.55 -19.05 4.40
C THR A 24 -11.16 -19.25 3.01
N LEU A 25 -10.62 -20.15 2.19
CA LEU A 25 -11.17 -20.47 0.87
C LEU A 25 -12.57 -21.10 0.95
N ALA A 26 -12.86 -21.86 2.01
CA ALA A 26 -14.16 -22.46 2.26
C ALA A 26 -15.18 -21.47 2.87
N HIS A 27 -14.74 -20.29 3.30
CA HIS A 27 -15.62 -19.31 3.93
C HIS A 27 -16.63 -18.73 2.93
N PRO A 28 -17.93 -18.65 3.25
CA PRO A 28 -18.97 -18.16 2.32
C PRO A 28 -18.72 -16.74 1.78
N ALA A 29 -18.08 -15.87 2.57
CA ALA A 29 -17.72 -14.52 2.16
C ALA A 29 -16.46 -14.45 1.28
N PHE A 30 -15.73 -15.55 1.08
CA PHE A 30 -14.47 -15.52 0.31
C PHE A 30 -14.62 -14.85 -1.05
N PRO A 31 -15.64 -15.16 -1.89
CA PRO A 31 -15.80 -14.54 -3.20
C PRO A 31 -16.05 -13.02 -3.13
N THR A 32 -16.36 -12.49 -1.97
CA THR A 32 -16.70 -11.06 -1.75
C THR A 32 -15.56 -10.25 -1.13
N ALA A 33 -14.38 -10.84 -0.94
CA ALA A 33 -13.24 -10.19 -0.28
C ALA A 33 -12.75 -8.96 -1.04
N ILE A 34 -12.86 -8.97 -2.38
CA ILE A 34 -12.53 -7.85 -3.25
C ILE A 34 -13.82 -7.16 -3.68
N TRP A 35 -13.90 -5.86 -3.49
CA TRP A 35 -15.08 -5.07 -3.81
C TRP A 35 -15.11 -4.69 -5.29
N ASN A 36 -16.26 -4.85 -5.92
CA ASN A 36 -16.51 -4.50 -7.31
C ASN A 36 -16.98 -3.04 -7.38
N LEU A 37 -16.04 -2.13 -7.25
CA LEU A 37 -16.24 -0.69 -7.30
C LEU A 37 -16.10 -0.24 -8.76
N GLU A 38 -17.20 0.23 -9.37
CA GLU A 38 -17.20 0.67 -10.76
C GLU A 38 -16.51 2.04 -10.88
N PRO A 39 -15.39 2.15 -11.62
CA PRO A 39 -14.73 3.43 -11.82
C PRO A 39 -15.52 4.35 -12.77
N ASP A 40 -15.34 5.66 -12.61
CA ASP A 40 -15.86 6.65 -13.55
C ASP A 40 -15.04 6.66 -14.85
N ARG A 41 -13.73 6.40 -14.74
CA ARG A 41 -12.80 6.28 -15.87
C ARG A 41 -11.75 5.26 -15.55
N LYS A 42 -11.30 4.52 -16.57
CA LYS A 42 -10.19 3.56 -16.46
C LYS A 42 -9.47 3.42 -17.78
N GLY A 43 -8.27 2.88 -17.76
CA GLY A 43 -7.52 2.62 -18.99
C GLY A 43 -6.12 2.12 -18.75
N LEU A 44 -5.34 2.12 -19.82
CA LEU A 44 -3.91 1.87 -19.82
C LEU A 44 -3.18 3.15 -20.25
N CYS A 45 -2.33 3.68 -19.40
CA CYS A 45 -1.50 4.82 -19.73
C CYS A 45 -0.14 4.32 -20.26
N PRO A 46 0.24 4.61 -21.53
CA PRO A 46 1.54 4.24 -22.04
C PRO A 46 2.63 5.07 -21.36
N VAL A 47 3.64 4.41 -20.82
CA VAL A 47 4.75 5.03 -20.11
C VAL A 47 6.09 4.45 -20.53
N ALA A 48 7.17 5.08 -20.08
CA ALA A 48 8.56 4.63 -20.25
C ALA A 48 9.02 4.55 -21.72
N GLU A 49 8.48 5.37 -22.62
CA GLU A 49 9.00 5.52 -23.97
C GLU A 49 10.46 5.95 -23.92
N GLY A 50 11.31 5.30 -24.72
CA GLY A 50 12.77 5.51 -24.70
C GLY A 50 13.49 4.99 -23.44
N ARG A 51 12.78 4.36 -22.50
CA ARG A 51 13.31 3.86 -21.22
C ARG A 51 12.92 2.39 -20.97
N GLY A 52 12.86 1.57 -22.03
CA GLY A 52 12.47 0.15 -21.98
C GLY A 52 10.98 -0.12 -22.18
N GLY A 53 10.20 0.91 -22.51
CA GLY A 53 8.81 0.87 -22.95
C GLY A 53 8.66 1.19 -24.44
N PRO A 54 7.43 1.55 -24.86
CA PRO A 54 6.28 1.81 -24.01
C PRO A 54 5.64 0.53 -23.46
N PHE A 55 5.04 0.65 -22.24
CA PHE A 55 4.13 -0.34 -21.67
C PHE A 55 3.01 0.38 -20.93
N GLY A 56 1.85 -0.28 -20.75
CA GLY A 56 0.68 0.32 -20.13
C GLY A 56 0.74 0.28 -18.61
N ILE A 57 0.39 1.37 -17.93
CA ILE A 57 0.01 1.40 -16.51
C ILE A 57 -1.50 1.33 -16.43
N ASN A 58 -2.03 0.32 -15.75
CA ASN A 58 -3.45 0.16 -15.49
C ASN A 58 -3.89 1.12 -14.40
N TRP A 59 -4.90 1.95 -14.69
CA TRP A 59 -5.40 2.96 -13.78
C TRP A 59 -6.92 3.03 -13.76
N GLU A 60 -7.45 3.49 -12.63
CA GLU A 60 -8.87 3.76 -12.41
C GLU A 60 -9.04 5.12 -11.70
N VAL A 61 -10.07 5.87 -12.08
CA VAL A 61 -10.50 7.09 -11.39
C VAL A 61 -11.92 6.89 -10.90
N HIS A 62 -12.12 7.13 -9.61
CA HIS A 62 -13.40 7.06 -8.93
C HIS A 62 -13.77 8.43 -8.39
N GLY A 63 -15.03 8.86 -8.66
CA GLY A 63 -15.51 10.20 -8.36
C GLY A 63 -15.06 11.25 -9.38
N ASP A 64 -15.65 12.45 -9.27
CA ASP A 64 -15.47 13.56 -10.20
C ASP A 64 -15.26 14.92 -9.49
N GLY A 65 -15.11 14.89 -8.17
CA GLY A 65 -14.89 16.06 -7.33
C GLY A 65 -13.60 16.84 -7.63
N PRO A 66 -13.51 18.08 -7.17
CA PRO A 66 -12.36 18.98 -7.44
C PRO A 66 -11.06 18.52 -6.77
N ILE A 67 -11.12 17.88 -5.59
CA ILE A 67 -9.94 17.42 -4.85
C ILE A 67 -9.38 16.17 -5.53
N LYS A 68 -8.17 16.27 -6.09
CA LYS A 68 -7.53 15.18 -6.86
C LYS A 68 -6.60 14.39 -5.96
N LEU A 69 -7.03 13.20 -5.55
CA LEU A 69 -6.33 12.32 -4.60
C LEU A 69 -5.74 11.12 -5.33
N VAL A 70 -4.44 10.89 -5.15
CA VAL A 70 -3.69 9.77 -5.75
C VAL A 70 -3.18 8.86 -4.66
N PHE A 71 -3.50 7.58 -4.75
CA PHE A 71 -2.98 6.54 -3.86
C PHE A 71 -1.96 5.64 -4.57
N ILE A 72 -0.76 5.54 -4.00
CA ILE A 72 0.34 4.73 -4.51
C ILE A 72 0.57 3.54 -3.58
N MET A 73 0.33 2.33 -4.11
CA MET A 73 0.41 1.09 -3.34
C MET A 73 1.87 0.66 -3.09
N GLY A 74 2.05 -0.10 -2.01
CA GLY A 74 3.33 -0.71 -1.64
C GLY A 74 3.72 -1.92 -2.48
N LEU A 75 4.79 -2.60 -2.05
CA LEU A 75 5.37 -3.76 -2.71
C LEU A 75 4.36 -4.89 -2.94
N GLY A 76 4.19 -5.28 -4.19
CA GLY A 76 3.31 -6.39 -4.60
C GLY A 76 1.82 -6.16 -4.36
N GLY A 77 1.42 -4.97 -3.91
CA GLY A 77 0.02 -4.60 -3.76
C GLY A 77 -0.62 -4.23 -5.09
N LEU A 78 -1.91 -4.54 -5.25
CA LEU A 78 -2.74 -4.16 -6.38
C LEU A 78 -3.54 -2.89 -6.04
N LEU A 79 -4.08 -2.21 -7.04
CA LEU A 79 -4.97 -1.05 -6.83
C LEU A 79 -6.15 -1.38 -5.87
N THR A 80 -6.61 -2.63 -5.86
CA THR A 80 -7.67 -3.12 -4.94
C THR A 80 -7.26 -3.10 -3.47
N GLY A 81 -5.98 -3.00 -3.14
CA GLY A 81 -5.51 -2.80 -1.76
C GLY A 81 -6.00 -1.48 -1.16
N TRP A 82 -6.35 -0.51 -2.02
CA TRP A 82 -6.97 0.75 -1.63
C TRP A 82 -8.51 0.73 -1.64
N GLN A 83 -9.15 -0.43 -1.76
CA GLN A 83 -10.63 -0.49 -1.92
C GLN A 83 -11.41 0.24 -0.82
N ARG A 84 -10.94 0.24 0.44
CA ARG A 84 -11.59 0.97 1.55
C ARG A 84 -11.51 2.48 1.35
N GLN A 85 -10.36 2.99 0.90
CA GLN A 85 -10.12 4.41 0.61
C GLN A 85 -10.85 4.83 -0.68
N THR A 86 -10.78 4.00 -1.71
CA THR A 86 -11.52 4.21 -2.97
C THR A 86 -13.01 4.32 -2.73
N TYR A 87 -13.57 3.42 -1.91
CA TYR A 87 -14.98 3.47 -1.52
C TYR A 87 -15.30 4.74 -0.73
N HIS A 88 -14.51 5.06 0.29
CA HIS A 88 -14.76 6.23 1.13
C HIS A 88 -14.68 7.55 0.34
N PHE A 89 -13.58 7.79 -0.38
CA PHE A 89 -13.37 9.05 -1.08
C PHE A 89 -14.03 9.08 -2.46
N GLY A 90 -13.89 8.01 -3.25
CA GLY A 90 -14.30 7.96 -4.64
C GLY A 90 -15.77 7.58 -4.87
N HIS A 91 -16.42 6.97 -3.88
CA HIS A 91 -17.84 6.60 -3.95
C HIS A 91 -18.70 7.40 -2.97
N LEU A 92 -18.48 7.27 -1.66
CA LEU A 92 -19.30 7.96 -0.66
C LEU A 92 -19.12 9.49 -0.68
N ASN A 93 -17.94 9.98 -1.03
CA ASN A 93 -17.62 11.41 -1.12
C ASN A 93 -17.24 11.82 -2.55
N ARG A 94 -17.81 11.17 -3.55
CA ARG A 94 -17.46 11.28 -4.96
C ARG A 94 -17.58 12.70 -5.57
N GLU A 95 -18.47 13.52 -5.06
CA GLU A 95 -18.66 14.90 -5.52
C GLU A 95 -17.56 15.85 -4.99
N ARG A 96 -16.87 15.42 -3.95
CA ARG A 96 -15.77 16.17 -3.35
C ARG A 96 -14.41 15.72 -3.86
N TYR A 97 -14.24 14.41 -4.12
CA TYR A 97 -12.97 13.82 -4.50
C TYR A 97 -13.02 13.16 -5.89
N SER A 98 -11.88 13.22 -6.59
CA SER A 98 -11.54 12.33 -7.69
C SER A 98 -10.33 11.49 -7.24
N VAL A 99 -10.52 10.21 -7.11
CA VAL A 99 -9.50 9.28 -6.58
C VAL A 99 -8.86 8.51 -7.73
N LEU A 100 -7.58 8.68 -7.94
CA LEU A 100 -6.77 7.89 -8.85
C LEU A 100 -6.11 6.75 -8.08
N VAL A 101 -6.39 5.53 -8.48
CA VAL A 101 -5.67 4.32 -8.07
C VAL A 101 -5.11 3.63 -9.31
N PHE A 102 -3.97 2.98 -9.18
CA PHE A 102 -3.34 2.28 -10.29
C PHE A 102 -2.49 1.10 -9.81
N ASP A 103 -2.27 0.16 -10.69
CA ASP A 103 -1.33 -0.93 -10.45
C ASP A 103 0.10 -0.45 -10.78
N ASN A 104 1.01 -0.52 -9.82
CA ASN A 104 2.42 -0.24 -10.07
C ASN A 104 2.97 -1.18 -11.17
N ARG A 105 4.00 -0.73 -11.93
CA ARG A 105 4.64 -1.61 -12.90
C ARG A 105 5.06 -2.94 -12.27
N GLY A 106 4.82 -4.02 -12.97
CA GLY A 106 5.17 -5.37 -12.54
C GLY A 106 4.04 -6.14 -11.87
N VAL A 107 2.92 -5.49 -11.55
CA VAL A 107 1.75 -6.12 -10.92
C VAL A 107 0.44 -5.70 -11.59
N GLY A 108 -0.64 -6.38 -11.24
CA GLY A 108 -1.99 -6.09 -11.70
C GLY A 108 -2.15 -6.13 -13.21
N GLY A 109 -2.94 -5.21 -13.72
CA GLY A 109 -3.15 -5.00 -15.17
C GLY A 109 -2.03 -4.21 -15.84
N SER A 110 -1.03 -3.74 -15.08
CA SER A 110 0.10 -2.99 -15.62
C SER A 110 1.15 -3.87 -16.29
N GLY A 111 1.92 -3.29 -17.21
CA GLY A 111 3.01 -3.96 -17.91
C GLY A 111 4.07 -4.50 -16.95
N LYS A 112 4.66 -5.63 -17.32
CA LYS A 112 5.66 -6.38 -16.53
C LYS A 112 6.97 -6.52 -17.31
N PRO A 113 7.60 -5.40 -17.75
CA PRO A 113 8.81 -5.46 -18.57
C PRO A 113 9.96 -6.09 -17.80
N LEU A 114 10.83 -6.80 -18.53
CA LEU A 114 12.09 -7.34 -18.00
C LEU A 114 13.16 -6.26 -18.01
N MET A 115 13.15 -5.40 -17.01
CA MET A 115 14.14 -4.35 -16.84
C MET A 115 14.33 -4.04 -15.37
N ARG A 116 15.37 -3.28 -15.04
CA ARG A 116 15.56 -2.80 -13.69
C ARG A 116 14.44 -1.83 -13.31
N TYR A 117 13.77 -2.10 -12.20
CA TYR A 117 12.82 -1.19 -11.59
C TYR A 117 13.57 -0.29 -10.59
N SER A 118 13.14 0.96 -10.49
CA SER A 118 13.51 1.86 -9.40
C SER A 118 12.31 2.73 -9.06
N SER A 119 12.23 3.20 -7.81
CA SER A 119 11.21 4.13 -7.36
C SER A 119 11.14 5.39 -8.23
N ARG A 120 12.30 5.90 -8.68
CA ARG A 120 12.41 7.06 -9.58
C ARG A 120 11.78 6.82 -10.97
N GLU A 121 11.98 5.63 -11.56
CA GLU A 121 11.36 5.31 -12.85
C GLU A 121 9.85 5.10 -12.71
N MET A 122 9.41 4.56 -11.58
CA MET A 122 7.98 4.42 -11.28
C MET A 122 7.30 5.77 -11.04
N ALA A 123 7.99 6.73 -10.40
CA ALA A 123 7.47 8.09 -10.16
C ALA A 123 7.30 8.93 -11.44
N ARG A 124 8.03 8.65 -12.51
CA ARG A 124 7.93 9.37 -13.81
C ARG A 124 6.65 9.07 -14.59
N ASP A 125 5.87 8.14 -14.12
CA ASP A 125 4.64 7.70 -14.77
C ASP A 125 3.41 8.59 -14.42
N GLU A 126 3.55 9.72 -13.63
CA GLU A 126 2.49 10.55 -13.03
C GLU A 126 2.42 12.02 -13.53
N LYS A 127 1.21 12.67 -13.45
CA LYS A 127 0.98 14.11 -13.77
C LYS A 127 -0.08 14.83 -12.91
N ARG A 128 0.19 16.03 -12.50
CA ARG A 128 -0.24 17.36 -11.96
C ARG A 128 -1.47 17.58 -11.06
N CYS A 129 -1.29 18.52 -10.03
CA CYS A 129 -2.24 19.12 -9.06
C CYS A 129 -2.85 18.11 -8.09
N LEU A 130 -2.01 17.51 -7.22
CA LEU A 130 -2.36 16.25 -6.62
C LEU A 130 -2.11 16.24 -5.11
N HIS A 131 -3.04 15.69 -4.38
CA HIS A 131 -2.82 15.16 -3.04
C HIS A 131 -2.28 13.74 -3.21
N VAL A 132 -1.01 13.53 -2.86
CA VAL A 132 -0.32 12.25 -3.11
C VAL A 132 -0.13 11.51 -1.80
N VAL A 133 -0.62 10.29 -1.72
CA VAL A 133 -0.45 9.41 -0.55
C VAL A 133 0.20 8.11 -0.99
N GLY A 134 1.38 7.83 -0.46
CA GLY A 134 2.12 6.61 -0.73
C GLY A 134 2.41 5.81 0.53
N ILE A 135 2.20 4.49 0.46
CA ILE A 135 2.52 3.56 1.55
C ILE A 135 3.70 2.65 1.17
N SER A 136 4.65 2.44 2.08
CA SER A 136 5.76 1.50 1.89
C SER A 136 6.60 1.86 0.64
N LEU A 137 6.76 0.96 -0.34
CA LEU A 137 7.34 1.26 -1.66
C LEU A 137 6.60 2.42 -2.34
N GLY A 138 5.27 2.53 -2.18
CA GLY A 138 4.50 3.66 -2.69
C GLY A 138 4.93 4.99 -2.09
N GLY A 139 5.34 5.02 -0.82
CA GLY A 139 5.95 6.19 -0.18
C GLY A 139 7.32 6.54 -0.75
N MET A 140 8.13 5.54 -1.14
CA MET A 140 9.39 5.75 -1.85
C MET A 140 9.17 6.34 -3.25
N ILE A 141 8.12 5.87 -3.96
CA ILE A 141 7.71 6.42 -5.25
C ILE A 141 7.23 7.87 -5.09
N ALA A 142 6.43 8.14 -4.04
CA ALA A 142 5.95 9.48 -3.73
C ALA A 142 7.10 10.46 -3.40
N GLN A 143 8.16 10.01 -2.70
CA GLN A 143 9.38 10.81 -2.50
C GLN A 143 10.06 11.16 -3.82
N GLU A 144 10.20 10.19 -4.74
CA GLU A 144 10.77 10.44 -6.06
C GLU A 144 9.89 11.39 -6.89
N PHE A 145 8.57 11.22 -6.84
CA PHE A 145 7.62 12.11 -7.49
C PHE A 145 7.74 13.53 -6.97
N ALA A 146 7.80 13.71 -5.66
CA ALA A 146 7.97 15.00 -5.01
C ALA A 146 9.30 15.67 -5.37
N CYS A 147 10.39 14.90 -5.51
CA CYS A 147 11.67 15.42 -5.99
C CYS A 147 11.61 15.90 -7.45
N LEU A 148 10.85 15.19 -8.31
CA LEU A 148 10.74 15.48 -9.74
C LEU A 148 9.76 16.63 -10.04
N TYR A 149 8.65 16.68 -9.30
CA TYR A 149 7.51 17.55 -9.58
C TYR A 149 6.98 18.26 -8.32
N PRO A 150 7.82 18.92 -7.52
CA PRO A 150 7.42 19.49 -6.23
C PRO A 150 6.26 20.50 -6.34
N GLY A 151 6.26 21.32 -7.39
CA GLY A 151 5.24 22.35 -7.62
C GLY A 151 3.86 21.82 -8.05
N THR A 152 3.69 20.51 -8.16
CA THR A 152 2.41 19.90 -8.52
C THR A 152 1.66 19.29 -7.32
N ILE A 153 2.31 19.28 -6.15
CA ILE A 153 1.82 18.62 -4.94
C ILE A 153 1.11 19.64 -4.05
N SER A 154 -0.18 19.43 -3.85
CA SER A 154 -1.00 20.17 -2.88
C SER A 154 -0.78 19.65 -1.45
N SER A 155 -0.72 18.31 -1.29
CA SER A 155 -0.27 17.67 -0.04
C SER A 155 0.40 16.33 -0.32
N LEU A 156 1.34 15.93 0.56
CA LEU A 156 2.11 14.71 0.45
C LEU A 156 1.98 13.88 1.73
N GLY A 157 1.47 12.65 1.63
CA GLY A 157 1.40 11.68 2.71
C GLY A 157 2.41 10.55 2.50
N LEU A 158 3.37 10.41 3.41
CA LEU A 158 4.38 9.35 3.42
C LEU A 158 4.09 8.39 4.59
N CYS A 159 3.51 7.23 4.27
CA CYS A 159 3.01 6.28 5.24
C CYS A 159 3.90 5.04 5.31
N CYS A 160 4.38 4.68 6.51
CA CYS A 160 5.11 3.43 6.77
C CYS A 160 6.21 3.17 5.71
N THR A 161 7.04 4.18 5.44
CA THR A 161 8.05 4.18 4.38
C THR A 161 9.42 4.62 4.91
N ALA A 162 10.42 4.62 4.05
CA ALA A 162 11.80 4.87 4.43
C ALA A 162 12.55 5.73 3.41
N THR A 163 13.65 6.34 3.83
CA THR A 163 14.66 6.99 2.95
C THR A 163 15.52 5.95 2.24
N GLU A 164 15.73 4.83 2.90
CA GLU A 164 16.43 3.61 2.46
C GLU A 164 16.00 2.45 3.36
N ILE A 165 16.08 1.21 2.86
CA ILE A 165 15.84 0.03 3.68
C ILE A 165 17.14 -0.35 4.36
N LYS A 166 17.31 0.07 5.60
CA LYS A 166 18.36 -0.38 6.52
C LYS A 166 17.75 -1.25 7.61
N ASN A 167 18.44 -2.28 7.98
CA ASN A 167 18.11 -2.99 9.21
C ASN A 167 19.01 -2.45 10.31
N TYR A 168 18.43 -1.69 11.23
CA TYR A 168 19.16 -1.06 12.33
C TYR A 168 19.56 -2.06 13.43
N GLU A 169 18.94 -3.24 13.44
CA GLU A 169 19.11 -4.25 14.50
C GLU A 169 19.94 -5.47 14.08
N LEU A 170 20.13 -5.68 12.78
CA LEU A 170 20.83 -6.87 12.26
C LEU A 170 22.19 -6.53 11.67
N THR A 171 23.15 -7.43 11.91
CA THR A 171 24.45 -7.41 11.24
C THR A 171 24.27 -7.66 9.72
N TRP A 172 25.29 -7.32 8.93
CA TRP A 172 25.29 -7.54 7.48
C TRP A 172 25.00 -9.00 7.08
N LEU A 173 25.57 -9.96 7.83
CA LEU A 173 25.35 -11.40 7.61
C LEU A 173 23.91 -11.83 7.91
N GLU A 174 23.31 -11.31 8.97
CA GLU A 174 21.93 -11.60 9.35
C GLU A 174 20.95 -10.99 8.35
N ASN A 175 21.26 -9.81 7.81
CA ASN A 175 20.50 -9.19 6.73
C ASN A 175 20.48 -10.07 5.46
N ILE A 176 21.62 -10.63 5.05
CA ILE A 176 21.68 -11.55 3.91
C ILE A 176 20.86 -12.80 4.20
N LYS A 177 21.00 -13.41 5.39
CA LYS A 177 20.22 -14.60 5.79
C LYS A 177 18.71 -14.32 5.79
N SER A 178 18.28 -13.18 6.32
CA SER A 178 16.88 -12.76 6.33
C SER A 178 16.31 -12.63 4.92
N ARG A 179 17.05 -11.98 4.02
CA ARG A 179 16.65 -11.82 2.61
C ARG A 179 16.61 -13.14 1.85
N LEU A 180 17.58 -14.03 2.07
CA LEU A 180 17.56 -15.37 1.50
C LEU A 180 16.42 -16.23 2.07
N GLY A 181 16.07 -16.06 3.35
CA GLY A 181 14.93 -16.72 3.99
C GLY A 181 13.57 -16.35 3.39
N MET A 182 13.45 -15.16 2.78
CA MET A 182 12.23 -14.76 2.02
C MET A 182 12.05 -15.55 0.72
N LEU A 183 13.13 -16.10 0.17
CA LEU A 183 13.12 -16.87 -1.08
C LEU A 183 12.95 -18.39 -0.85
N MET A 184 12.99 -18.83 0.41
CA MET A 184 12.79 -20.26 0.72
C MET A 184 11.33 -20.66 0.48
N PRO A 185 11.08 -21.85 -0.10
CA PRO A 185 9.73 -22.38 -0.25
C PRO A 185 9.04 -22.50 1.12
N LYS A 186 7.83 -21.96 1.22
CA LYS A 186 6.96 -22.03 2.38
C LYS A 186 5.61 -22.57 1.96
N SER A 187 4.90 -23.21 2.87
CA SER A 187 3.50 -23.53 2.63
C SER A 187 2.69 -22.23 2.40
N PRO A 188 1.55 -22.29 1.68
CA PRO A 188 0.68 -21.14 1.54
C PRO A 188 0.30 -20.52 2.89
N ASP A 189 -0.01 -21.34 3.89
CA ASP A 189 -0.37 -20.89 5.24
C ASP A 189 0.79 -20.13 5.91
N GLU A 190 1.99 -20.72 5.92
CA GLU A 190 3.18 -20.07 6.49
C GLU A 190 3.53 -18.76 5.81
N SER A 191 3.36 -18.72 4.48
CA SER A 191 3.65 -17.54 3.67
C SER A 191 2.67 -16.40 3.97
N VAL A 192 1.36 -16.68 4.00
CA VAL A 192 0.31 -15.67 4.24
C VAL A 192 0.35 -15.22 5.70
N ALA A 193 0.43 -16.15 6.66
CA ALA A 193 0.55 -15.82 8.07
C ALA A 193 1.85 -15.03 8.38
N GLY A 194 2.95 -15.36 7.70
CA GLY A 194 4.20 -14.60 7.80
C GLY A 194 4.06 -13.15 7.37
N VAL A 195 3.36 -12.91 6.26
CA VAL A 195 3.06 -11.55 5.77
C VAL A 195 2.13 -10.82 6.73
N ALA A 196 1.06 -11.48 7.21
CA ALA A 196 0.13 -10.88 8.18
C ALA A 196 0.85 -10.39 9.43
N ARG A 197 1.74 -11.20 10.00
CA ARG A 197 2.53 -10.85 11.20
C ARG A 197 3.50 -9.68 10.99
N GLN A 198 3.97 -9.47 9.76
CA GLN A 198 4.86 -8.34 9.46
C GLN A 198 4.11 -7.05 9.18
N ILE A 199 2.91 -7.16 8.59
CA ILE A 199 2.13 -6.00 8.16
C ILE A 199 1.27 -5.44 9.30
N PHE A 200 0.66 -6.29 10.13
CA PHE A 200 -0.35 -5.86 11.09
C PHE A 200 0.10 -5.92 12.53
N ALA A 201 -0.44 -5.03 13.33
CA ALA A 201 -0.37 -5.12 14.78
C ALA A 201 -0.99 -6.44 15.25
N HIS A 202 -0.28 -7.16 16.12
CA HIS A 202 -0.68 -8.51 16.52
C HIS A 202 -2.03 -8.51 17.23
N GLY A 203 -2.32 -7.47 18.00
CA GLY A 203 -3.60 -7.34 18.71
C GLY A 203 -4.79 -7.08 17.80
N TRP A 204 -4.60 -6.57 16.57
CA TRP A 204 -5.67 -6.29 15.63
C TRP A 204 -6.13 -7.53 14.85
N LEU A 205 -5.23 -8.45 14.56
CA LEU A 205 -5.49 -9.63 13.73
C LEU A 205 -6.67 -10.48 14.23
N PRO A 206 -6.78 -10.85 15.54
CA PRO A 206 -7.84 -11.70 16.04
C PRO A 206 -9.17 -10.97 16.26
N LEU A 207 -9.20 -9.64 16.17
CA LEU A 207 -10.44 -8.89 16.36
C LEU A 207 -11.46 -9.21 15.27
N PRO A 208 -12.78 -9.07 15.57
CA PRO A 208 -13.82 -9.22 14.57
C PRO A 208 -13.57 -8.34 13.35
N ASP A 209 -13.98 -8.82 12.17
CA ASP A 209 -13.88 -8.07 10.91
C ASP A 209 -14.59 -6.71 11.01
N ASP A 210 -13.83 -5.63 11.01
CA ASP A 210 -14.30 -4.25 11.19
C ASP A 210 -14.52 -3.48 9.87
N ALA A 211 -14.35 -4.16 8.70
CA ALA A 211 -14.49 -3.50 7.42
C ALA A 211 -15.93 -2.96 7.21
N GLU A 212 -16.06 -1.70 6.84
CA GLU A 212 -17.30 -1.14 6.34
C GLU A 212 -17.55 -1.65 4.92
N VAL A 213 -18.21 -2.81 4.82
CA VAL A 213 -18.50 -3.42 3.52
C VAL A 213 -19.53 -2.60 2.76
N PRO A 214 -19.34 -2.36 1.45
CA PRO A 214 -20.26 -1.59 0.65
C PRO A 214 -21.55 -2.36 0.38
N VAL A 215 -22.63 -1.65 0.06
CA VAL A 215 -23.95 -2.23 -0.23
C VAL A 215 -24.22 -2.14 -1.72
N ALA A 216 -24.15 -3.27 -2.41
CA ALA A 216 -24.38 -3.34 -3.84
C ALA A 216 -25.79 -2.82 -4.23
N GLY A 217 -25.84 -1.98 -5.28
CA GLY A 217 -27.09 -1.40 -5.76
C GLY A 217 -27.69 -0.28 -4.89
N LYS A 218 -27.13 -0.05 -3.68
CA LYS A 218 -27.51 1.05 -2.80
C LYS A 218 -26.47 2.16 -2.78
N ASP A 219 -25.20 1.78 -2.61
CA ASP A 219 -24.10 2.73 -2.64
C ASP A 219 -23.71 3.07 -4.09
N PRO A 220 -23.25 4.32 -4.35
CA PRO A 220 -22.95 4.76 -5.70
C PRO A 220 -21.91 3.85 -6.39
N LYS A 221 -22.27 3.35 -7.59
CA LYS A 221 -21.40 2.52 -8.43
C LYS A 221 -20.78 1.31 -7.74
N VAL A 222 -21.43 0.77 -6.72
CA VAL A 222 -21.08 -0.49 -6.11
C VAL A 222 -21.88 -1.60 -6.78
N LEU A 223 -21.20 -2.48 -7.49
CA LEU A 223 -21.78 -3.61 -8.18
C LEU A 223 -21.81 -4.84 -7.26
N PRO A 224 -22.64 -5.85 -7.54
CA PRO A 224 -22.56 -7.13 -6.84
C PRO A 224 -21.16 -7.75 -6.93
N PRO A 225 -20.78 -8.63 -5.97
CA PRO A 225 -19.48 -9.31 -6.01
C PRO A 225 -19.22 -10.00 -7.34
N ALA A 226 -18.07 -9.72 -7.95
CA ALA A 226 -17.72 -10.24 -9.27
C ALA A 226 -17.41 -11.74 -9.23
N GLY A 227 -17.77 -12.46 -10.29
CA GLY A 227 -17.47 -13.90 -10.45
C GLY A 227 -18.27 -14.82 -9.52
N THR A 228 -19.41 -14.37 -9.01
CA THR A 228 -20.28 -15.13 -8.12
C THR A 228 -21.75 -14.71 -8.29
N ASP A 229 -22.68 -15.57 -7.86
CA ASP A 229 -24.12 -15.26 -7.80
C ASP A 229 -24.54 -14.51 -6.54
N LEU A 230 -23.60 -14.23 -5.63
CA LEU A 230 -23.86 -13.48 -4.40
C LEU A 230 -24.29 -12.05 -4.72
N LYS A 231 -25.28 -11.55 -3.97
CA LYS A 231 -25.80 -10.18 -4.15
C LYS A 231 -25.21 -9.19 -3.16
N GLU A 232 -24.64 -9.68 -2.07
CA GLU A 232 -24.16 -8.88 -0.96
C GLU A 232 -22.71 -9.23 -0.62
N TYR A 233 -21.99 -8.26 -0.06
CA TYR A 233 -20.66 -8.46 0.48
C TYR A 233 -20.72 -9.05 1.87
N GLY A 234 -20.04 -10.19 2.06
CA GLY A 234 -20.01 -10.90 3.34
C GLY A 234 -18.98 -10.31 4.33
N ARG A 235 -19.19 -10.64 5.60
CA ARG A 235 -18.23 -10.39 6.67
C ARG A 235 -17.46 -11.67 6.96
N PHE A 236 -16.22 -11.49 7.38
CA PHE A 236 -15.36 -12.56 7.89
C PHE A 236 -15.43 -12.59 9.41
N GLU A 237 -14.96 -13.68 10.02
CA GLU A 237 -14.97 -13.82 11.47
C GLU A 237 -13.95 -12.90 12.14
N SER A 238 -12.81 -12.65 11.47
CA SER A 238 -11.75 -11.79 11.99
C SER A 238 -11.11 -10.95 10.90
N ASN A 239 -10.39 -9.91 11.34
CA ASN A 239 -9.57 -9.09 10.46
C ASN A 239 -8.48 -9.92 9.77
N ALA A 240 -7.89 -10.89 10.48
CA ALA A 240 -6.93 -11.83 9.90
C ALA A 240 -7.56 -12.63 8.75
N GLN A 241 -8.77 -13.14 8.91
CA GLN A 241 -9.45 -13.93 7.88
C GLN A 241 -9.77 -13.09 6.65
N ARG A 242 -10.24 -11.85 6.82
CA ARG A 242 -10.44 -10.92 5.72
C ARG A 242 -9.13 -10.65 4.96
N PHE A 243 -8.03 -10.43 5.68
CA PHE A 243 -6.72 -10.24 5.05
C PHE A 243 -6.28 -11.49 4.27
N VAL A 244 -6.39 -12.68 4.88
CA VAL A 244 -6.04 -13.94 4.19
C VAL A 244 -6.88 -14.11 2.91
N ALA A 245 -8.18 -13.80 2.95
CA ALA A 245 -9.05 -13.86 1.79
C ALA A 245 -8.58 -12.90 0.67
N GLN A 246 -8.29 -11.65 0.98
CA GLN A 246 -7.80 -10.66 0.01
C GLN A 246 -6.44 -11.06 -0.57
N GLU A 247 -5.53 -11.54 0.27
CA GLU A 247 -4.22 -12.01 -0.15
C GLU A 247 -4.32 -13.24 -1.06
N MET A 248 -5.23 -14.16 -0.78
CA MET A 248 -5.45 -15.34 -1.62
C MET A 248 -6.09 -14.99 -2.95
N HIS A 249 -7.05 -14.07 -3.03
CA HIS A 249 -7.57 -13.57 -4.31
C HIS A 249 -6.43 -13.03 -5.19
N LYS A 250 -5.52 -12.24 -4.61
CA LYS A 250 -4.35 -11.73 -5.32
C LYS A 250 -3.43 -12.84 -5.81
N ARG A 251 -3.08 -13.81 -4.94
CA ARG A 251 -2.12 -14.88 -5.25
C ARG A 251 -2.65 -15.93 -6.22
N MET A 252 -3.96 -16.14 -6.24
CA MET A 252 -4.61 -17.07 -7.19
C MET A 252 -4.64 -16.50 -8.62
N ASP A 253 -4.63 -15.19 -8.77
CA ASP A 253 -4.56 -14.52 -10.07
C ASP A 253 -3.11 -14.38 -10.54
N LYS A 254 -2.61 -15.43 -11.19
CA LYS A 254 -1.22 -15.50 -11.68
C LYS A 254 -0.90 -14.52 -12.82
N GLU A 255 -1.92 -14.02 -13.50
CA GLU A 255 -1.74 -13.00 -14.53
C GLU A 255 -1.50 -11.62 -13.89
N ARG A 256 -2.22 -11.32 -12.82
CA ARG A 256 -2.11 -10.04 -12.11
C ARG A 256 -0.98 -10.02 -11.08
N PHE A 257 -0.68 -11.15 -10.43
CA PHE A 257 0.37 -11.25 -9.42
C PHE A 257 1.34 -12.40 -9.73
N GLY A 258 2.55 -12.05 -10.15
CA GLY A 258 3.61 -13.01 -10.50
C GLY A 258 4.91 -12.73 -9.74
N LEU A 259 5.63 -13.81 -9.40
CA LEU A 259 6.90 -13.75 -8.67
C LEU A 259 7.92 -12.78 -9.29
N LYS A 260 7.99 -12.74 -10.63
CA LYS A 260 8.92 -11.89 -11.36
C LYS A 260 8.70 -10.39 -11.11
N GLY A 261 7.45 -9.91 -11.25
CA GLY A 261 7.10 -8.52 -10.99
C GLY A 261 7.35 -8.16 -9.53
N PHE A 262 6.98 -9.05 -8.60
CA PHE A 262 7.25 -8.89 -7.18
C PHE A 262 8.75 -8.76 -6.86
N LEU A 263 9.61 -9.62 -7.42
CA LEU A 263 11.06 -9.56 -7.21
C LEU A 263 11.67 -8.26 -7.77
N LEU A 264 11.22 -7.80 -8.94
CA LEU A 264 11.69 -6.54 -9.50
C LEU A 264 11.29 -5.33 -8.66
N GLN A 265 10.09 -5.34 -8.08
CA GLN A 265 9.66 -4.33 -7.11
C GLN A 265 10.46 -4.42 -5.79
N LEU A 266 10.75 -5.63 -5.31
CA LEU A 266 11.58 -5.84 -4.12
C LEU A 266 13.00 -5.27 -4.32
N ILE A 267 13.59 -5.47 -5.51
CA ILE A 267 14.86 -4.86 -5.88
C ILE A 267 14.74 -3.33 -5.89
N ALA A 268 13.66 -2.78 -6.46
CA ALA A 268 13.43 -1.33 -6.48
C ALA A 268 13.34 -0.74 -5.08
N ALA A 269 12.62 -1.40 -4.16
CA ALA A 269 12.53 -1.01 -2.77
C ALA A 269 13.88 -1.09 -2.05
N GLY A 270 14.61 -2.20 -2.21
CA GLY A 270 15.91 -2.42 -1.56
C GLY A 270 17.04 -1.52 -2.07
N TRP A 271 16.86 -0.89 -3.23
CA TRP A 271 17.82 0.04 -3.82
C TRP A 271 17.35 1.50 -3.80
N HIS A 272 16.19 1.74 -3.20
CA HIS A 272 15.75 3.11 -2.95
C HIS A 272 16.70 3.77 -1.94
N TYR A 273 17.12 4.98 -2.29
CA TYR A 273 17.97 5.80 -1.43
C TYR A 273 17.69 7.28 -1.64
N LYS A 274 17.50 7.99 -0.54
CA LYS A 274 17.47 9.46 -0.50
C LYS A 274 18.40 9.95 0.59
N SER A 275 19.31 10.85 0.23
CA SER A 275 20.13 11.54 1.21
C SER A 275 19.30 12.59 1.95
N GLU A 276 19.76 12.96 3.15
CA GLU A 276 19.19 14.06 3.94
C GLU A 276 19.04 15.34 3.11
N LYS A 277 20.10 15.73 2.40
CA LYS A 277 20.10 16.92 1.54
C LYS A 277 19.00 16.87 0.46
N GLN A 278 18.84 15.72 -0.21
CA GLN A 278 17.79 15.56 -1.24
C GLN A 278 16.39 15.69 -0.65
N LEU A 279 16.17 15.15 0.53
CA LEU A 279 14.88 15.23 1.22
C LEU A 279 14.59 16.63 1.75
N GLN A 280 15.59 17.31 2.31
CA GLN A 280 15.44 18.71 2.72
C GLN A 280 15.11 19.61 1.53
N GLU A 281 15.84 19.49 0.41
CA GLU A 281 15.56 20.25 -0.81
C GLU A 281 14.17 19.95 -1.39
N MET A 282 13.72 18.70 -1.33
CA MET A 282 12.37 18.31 -1.72
C MET A 282 11.32 18.94 -0.81
N ALA A 283 11.52 18.87 0.51
CA ALA A 283 10.60 19.40 1.49
C ALA A 283 10.45 20.93 1.37
N ASP A 284 11.56 21.65 1.15
CA ASP A 284 11.54 23.09 0.95
C ASP A 284 10.81 23.50 -0.35
N LYS A 285 10.90 22.67 -1.40
CA LYS A 285 10.23 22.93 -2.68
C LYS A 285 8.75 22.57 -2.68
N VAL A 286 8.35 21.52 -1.97
CA VAL A 286 6.95 21.11 -1.79
C VAL A 286 6.23 22.06 -0.83
N GLY A 287 6.94 22.52 0.21
CA GLY A 287 6.41 23.18 1.40
C GLY A 287 6.25 22.16 2.52
N ARG A 288 7.05 22.34 3.59
CA ARG A 288 7.10 21.38 4.71
C ARG A 288 5.76 21.19 5.39
N GLU A 289 4.97 22.26 5.47
CA GLU A 289 3.59 22.28 6.00
C GLU A 289 2.64 21.38 5.22
N ARG A 290 2.97 21.02 3.97
CA ARG A 290 2.18 20.14 3.09
C ARG A 290 2.52 18.66 3.26
N ILE A 291 3.56 18.34 4.06
CA ILE A 291 4.07 16.98 4.20
C ILE A 291 3.55 16.36 5.51
N LEU A 292 2.95 15.19 5.39
CA LEU A 292 2.59 14.28 6.47
C LEU A 292 3.53 13.08 6.43
N VAL A 293 4.15 12.74 7.55
CA VAL A 293 4.87 11.46 7.72
C VAL A 293 4.20 10.69 8.85
N MET A 294 3.87 9.42 8.63
CA MET A 294 3.31 8.55 9.65
C MET A 294 3.96 7.17 9.67
N HIS A 295 4.10 6.60 10.86
CA HIS A 295 4.67 5.27 11.06
C HIS A 295 4.04 4.59 12.28
N GLY A 296 3.92 3.27 12.25
CA GLY A 296 3.43 2.48 13.37
C GLY A 296 4.56 1.88 14.21
N THR A 297 4.37 1.79 15.53
CA THR A 297 5.39 1.19 16.42
C THR A 297 5.47 -0.33 16.29
N GLU A 298 4.41 -0.99 15.80
CA GLU A 298 4.37 -2.44 15.52
C GLU A 298 4.59 -2.80 14.05
N ASP A 299 5.12 -1.86 13.24
CA ASP A 299 5.48 -2.13 11.85
C ASP A 299 6.65 -3.13 11.77
N GLY A 300 6.34 -4.39 11.43
CA GLY A 300 7.31 -5.46 11.29
C GLY A 300 7.91 -5.56 9.87
N MET A 301 7.42 -4.74 8.91
CA MET A 301 7.91 -4.72 7.53
C MET A 301 9.02 -3.67 7.35
N ILE A 302 8.77 -2.45 7.79
CA ILE A 302 9.69 -1.32 7.85
C ILE A 302 9.59 -0.74 9.25
N SER A 303 10.59 -0.94 10.10
CA SER A 303 10.52 -0.52 11.51
C SER A 303 10.40 0.99 11.69
N SER A 304 9.80 1.43 12.80
CA SER A 304 9.48 2.85 13.09
C SER A 304 10.68 3.81 13.05
N PRO A 305 11.94 3.42 13.37
CA PRO A 305 13.09 4.31 13.20
C PRO A 305 13.26 4.89 11.79
N HIS A 306 12.78 4.19 10.75
CA HIS A 306 12.81 4.73 9.39
C HIS A 306 11.88 5.94 9.22
N GLY A 307 10.70 5.90 9.86
CA GLY A 307 9.78 7.04 9.91
C GLY A 307 10.33 8.20 10.71
N GLU A 308 11.01 7.92 11.81
CA GLU A 308 11.66 8.94 12.66
C GLU A 308 12.75 9.68 11.89
N VAL A 309 13.59 8.97 11.12
CA VAL A 309 14.61 9.57 10.23
C VAL A 309 13.94 10.46 9.18
N LEU A 310 12.84 10.00 8.56
CA LEU A 310 12.08 10.82 7.62
C LEU A 310 11.55 12.11 8.28
N MET A 311 11.00 12.02 9.49
CA MET A 311 10.51 13.18 10.24
C MET A 311 11.63 14.15 10.60
N GLU A 312 12.78 13.64 11.02
CA GLU A 312 13.96 14.45 11.35
C GLU A 312 14.45 15.24 10.13
N TRP A 313 14.58 14.59 8.98
CA TRP A 313 15.15 15.23 7.78
C TRP A 313 14.15 16.13 7.04
N LEU A 314 12.90 15.71 6.94
CA LEU A 314 11.85 16.48 6.25
C LEU A 314 11.33 17.65 7.10
N LYS A 315 11.30 17.51 8.43
CA LYS A 315 10.61 18.43 9.35
C LYS A 315 9.20 18.74 8.84
N PRO A 316 8.35 17.68 8.70
CA PRO A 316 7.05 17.79 8.05
C PRO A 316 6.08 18.63 8.88
N GLY A 317 5.03 19.16 8.23
CA GLY A 317 3.94 19.84 8.94
C GLY A 317 3.21 18.95 9.94
N LYS A 318 3.21 17.63 9.71
CA LYS A 318 2.70 16.63 10.66
C LYS A 318 3.55 15.37 10.63
N GLY A 319 4.13 14.99 11.75
CA GLY A 319 4.84 13.73 11.98
C GLY A 319 4.11 12.91 13.03
N LEU A 320 3.84 11.64 12.76
CA LEU A 320 3.08 10.74 13.63
C LEU A 320 3.79 9.39 13.78
N VAL A 321 4.23 9.07 15.00
CA VAL A 321 4.56 7.70 15.40
C VAL A 321 3.38 7.18 16.21
N VAL A 322 2.68 6.17 15.68
CA VAL A 322 1.40 5.72 16.21
C VAL A 322 1.57 4.43 16.98
N GLU A 323 1.32 4.49 18.28
CA GLU A 323 1.46 3.34 19.17
C GLU A 323 0.49 2.21 18.82
N GLY A 324 0.98 0.97 18.85
CA GLY A 324 0.19 -0.22 18.58
C GLY A 324 -0.40 -0.26 17.15
N MET A 325 0.26 0.34 16.17
CA MET A 325 -0.12 0.30 14.76
C MET A 325 0.96 -0.40 13.94
N GLY A 326 0.56 -1.25 13.02
CA GLY A 326 1.46 -1.94 12.09
C GLY A 326 1.74 -1.15 10.82
N HIS A 327 2.07 -1.88 9.76
CA HIS A 327 2.46 -1.37 8.44
C HIS A 327 1.28 -0.89 7.57
N ALA A 328 0.05 -1.29 7.89
CA ALA A 328 -1.13 -1.04 7.06
C ALA A 328 -2.21 -0.19 7.76
N PRO A 329 -1.94 1.07 8.09
CA PRO A 329 -2.91 1.96 8.74
C PRO A 329 -4.23 2.09 7.97
N SER A 330 -4.19 2.01 6.65
CA SER A 330 -5.36 2.04 5.76
C SER A 330 -6.34 0.88 5.98
N MET A 331 -5.89 -0.20 6.59
CA MET A 331 -6.71 -1.38 6.93
C MET A 331 -6.97 -1.47 8.44
N GLU A 332 -5.92 -1.29 9.26
CA GLU A 332 -6.02 -1.43 10.72
C GLU A 332 -6.84 -0.33 11.39
N ARG A 333 -6.75 0.88 10.87
CA ARG A 333 -7.41 2.06 11.42
C ARG A 333 -8.10 2.84 10.30
N THR A 334 -8.87 2.15 9.47
CA THR A 334 -9.46 2.68 8.23
C THR A 334 -10.16 4.03 8.44
N LYS A 335 -11.05 4.14 9.43
CA LYS A 335 -11.78 5.38 9.68
C LYS A 335 -10.84 6.54 10.02
N TRP A 336 -9.99 6.35 11.01
CA TRP A 336 -9.02 7.35 11.43
C TRP A 336 -8.05 7.72 10.28
N PHE A 337 -7.59 6.75 9.51
CA PHE A 337 -6.72 6.99 8.35
C PHE A 337 -7.44 7.84 7.29
N ASN A 338 -8.68 7.53 6.97
CA ASN A 338 -9.47 8.29 6.00
C ASN A 338 -9.73 9.72 6.49
N GLU A 339 -10.08 9.91 7.77
CA GLU A 339 -10.24 11.23 8.38
C GLU A 339 -8.95 12.04 8.30
N LEU A 340 -7.80 11.46 8.68
CA LEU A 340 -6.49 12.11 8.62
C LEU A 340 -6.12 12.52 7.19
N ILE A 341 -6.32 11.64 6.20
CA ILE A 341 -6.02 11.97 4.80
C ILE A 341 -6.98 13.05 4.28
N GLY A 342 -8.26 13.00 4.65
CA GLY A 342 -9.23 14.05 4.33
C GLY A 342 -8.81 15.42 4.86
N GLU A 343 -8.47 15.50 6.14
CA GLU A 343 -7.96 16.73 6.77
C GLU A 343 -6.71 17.25 6.07
N TRP A 344 -5.82 16.32 5.65
CA TRP A 344 -4.58 16.67 4.97
C TRP A 344 -4.81 17.20 3.56
N CYS A 345 -5.79 16.67 2.84
CA CYS A 345 -6.24 17.22 1.57
C CYS A 345 -6.82 18.63 1.74
N GLU A 346 -7.71 18.82 2.71
CA GLU A 346 -8.31 20.14 3.01
C GLU A 346 -7.27 21.19 3.39
N MET A 347 -6.27 20.81 4.18
CA MET A 347 -5.15 21.68 4.51
C MET A 347 -4.39 22.10 3.24
N GLY A 348 -4.12 21.15 2.32
CA GLY A 348 -3.47 21.43 1.04
C GLY A 348 -4.30 22.38 0.17
N GLU A 349 -5.63 22.18 0.10
CA GLU A 349 -6.56 23.06 -0.65
C GLU A 349 -6.56 24.49 -0.08
N ARG A 350 -6.57 24.63 1.26
CA ARG A 350 -6.47 25.95 1.90
C ARG A 350 -5.14 26.65 1.58
N LEU A 351 -4.02 25.94 1.62
CA LEU A 351 -2.70 26.48 1.27
C LEU A 351 -2.59 26.91 -0.20
N ASP A 352 -3.38 26.30 -1.06
CA ASP A 352 -3.47 26.64 -2.49
C ASP A 352 -4.56 27.69 -2.80
N GLY A 353 -5.29 28.16 -1.78
CA GLY A 353 -6.38 29.15 -1.94
C GLY A 353 -7.61 28.61 -2.68
N ARG A 354 -7.86 27.29 -2.61
CA ARG A 354 -9.01 26.64 -3.25
C ARG A 354 -10.11 26.19 -2.29
N ALA A 355 -9.90 26.34 -0.97
CA ALA A 355 -10.88 26.04 0.08
C ALA A 355 -11.28 27.29 0.84
#